data_a77a50ac41d1a0ddefabcda454bbe1d0
#
_entry.id   a77a50ac41d1a0ddefabcda454bbe1d0
#
_cell.length_a   1.000
_cell.length_b   1.000
_cell.length_c   1.000
_cell.angle_alpha   90.00
_cell.angle_beta   90.00
_cell.angle_gamma   90.00
#
_symmetry.space_group_name_H-M   'P 1'
#
loop_
_entity.id
_entity.type
_entity.pdbx_description
1 polymer ?
#
loop_
_entity_poly.entity_id
_entity_poly.type
_entity_poly.pdbx_seq_one_letter_code
_entity_poly.pdbx_strand_id
1 'polypeptide(L)'
;MDRSKSRIFLLVFIFSLFIIGIPFSAISQCVPDTINCKDIDNPGEICPDSLPAAMEGVPYEEIITIITPGSASIGEISAEIVKLRLDTIVNLPPGIVFSSEHREFFPDSVYCVSLSGTPTDSGTFYLGITVTPYVKLLGSTVELPAMTDDTSVYIRVEHPSASKLIENNGFSLIASYPNPFQVNTRVGFNLNTPDEIELVVFNMVGRRIYHEKMMGSSGKNYFKFSGEDLPSGIYLYTVVRGKKVLNGKLVKSR
;
A
#
# COMPACT_ATOMS: atom_id res chain seq x y z
N MET A 1 24.93 -45.68 46.46
CA MET A 1 25.11 -44.37 45.80
C MET A 1 24.36 -44.43 44.48
N ASP A 2 23.28 -43.75 44.46
CA ASP A 2 22.10 -43.98 43.61
C ASP A 2 22.29 -43.38 42.20
N ARG A 3 22.37 -44.24 41.17
CA ARG A 3 22.46 -43.87 39.76
C ARG A 3 21.09 -43.54 39.12
N SER A 4 20.04 -43.57 39.92
CA SER A 4 18.68 -43.36 39.42
C SER A 4 18.29 -41.89 39.28
N LYS A 5 18.86 -40.96 40.05
CA LYS A 5 18.49 -39.55 40.03
C LYS A 5 19.08 -38.72 38.92
N SER A 6 20.15 -39.22 38.25
CA SER A 6 20.82 -38.51 37.18
C SER A 6 20.11 -38.62 35.80
N ARG A 7 19.27 -39.64 35.61
CA ARG A 7 18.55 -39.84 34.32
C ARG A 7 17.24 -39.10 34.23
N ILE A 8 16.64 -38.74 35.37
CA ILE A 8 15.38 -37.96 35.38
C ILE A 8 15.64 -36.47 35.13
N PHE A 9 16.79 -35.95 35.58
CA PHE A 9 17.16 -34.55 35.34
C PHE A 9 17.54 -34.28 33.86
N LEU A 10 18.04 -35.29 33.12
CA LEU A 10 18.42 -35.14 31.72
C LEU A 10 17.20 -35.18 30.78
N LEU A 11 16.11 -35.86 31.16
CA LEU A 11 14.89 -35.95 30.37
C LEU A 11 13.99 -34.71 30.50
N VAL A 12 14.07 -33.99 31.62
CA VAL A 12 13.33 -32.73 31.82
C VAL A 12 13.97 -31.56 31.06
N PHE A 13 15.28 -31.60 30.82
CA PHE A 13 16.01 -30.53 30.10
C PHE A 13 15.88 -30.64 28.56
N ILE A 14 15.52 -31.81 28.02
CA ILE A 14 15.36 -32.02 26.58
C ILE A 14 13.93 -31.66 26.13
N PHE A 15 12.95 -31.59 27.04
CA PHE A 15 11.57 -31.24 26.68
C PHE A 15 11.27 -29.72 26.68
N SER A 16 12.23 -28.91 27.13
CA SER A 16 12.07 -27.44 27.23
C SER A 16 12.58 -26.65 26.02
N LEU A 17 13.09 -27.30 24.97
CA LEU A 17 13.73 -26.58 23.86
C LEU A 17 13.04 -26.78 22.51
N PHE A 18 11.73 -27.09 22.51
CA PHE A 18 10.97 -27.20 21.26
C PHE A 18 9.71 -26.33 21.28
N ILE A 19 9.84 -25.09 21.78
CA ILE A 19 8.90 -24.04 21.42
C ILE A 19 9.36 -23.53 20.06
N ILE A 20 9.05 -24.29 19.01
CA ILE A 20 9.07 -23.78 17.64
C ILE A 20 8.11 -22.60 17.63
N GLY A 21 8.66 -21.41 17.48
CA GLY A 21 7.88 -20.21 17.24
C GLY A 21 7.08 -20.43 15.97
N ILE A 22 5.81 -20.82 16.13
CA ILE A 22 4.84 -20.72 15.05
C ILE A 22 4.81 -19.22 14.69
N PRO A 23 5.16 -18.82 13.46
CA PRO A 23 4.96 -17.44 13.06
C PRO A 23 3.46 -17.17 13.22
N PHE A 24 3.11 -16.38 14.22
CA PHE A 24 1.78 -15.82 14.33
C PHE A 24 1.67 -14.85 13.15
N SER A 25 1.10 -15.33 12.04
CA SER A 25 0.64 -14.42 11.00
C SER A 25 -0.39 -13.54 11.65
N ALA A 26 -0.01 -12.32 12.00
CA ALA A 26 -0.96 -11.30 12.41
C ALA A 26 -1.87 -11.10 11.18
N ILE A 27 -3.08 -11.64 11.26
CA ILE A 27 -4.14 -11.29 10.34
C ILE A 27 -4.40 -9.83 10.66
N SER A 28 -4.06 -8.93 9.74
CA SER A 28 -4.42 -7.52 9.84
C SER A 28 -5.94 -7.48 9.97
N GLN A 29 -6.43 -7.10 11.15
CA GLN A 29 -7.86 -6.90 11.35
C GLN A 29 -8.25 -5.66 10.54
N CYS A 30 -9.25 -5.80 9.68
CA CYS A 30 -9.82 -4.69 8.99
C CYS A 30 -10.48 -3.75 10.01
N VAL A 31 -9.99 -2.52 10.13
CA VAL A 31 -10.54 -1.50 11.04
C VAL A 31 -11.18 -0.40 10.21
N PRO A 32 -12.52 -0.22 10.29
CA PRO A 32 -13.20 0.80 9.49
C PRO A 32 -12.78 2.21 9.91
N ASP A 33 -12.68 3.12 8.94
CA ASP A 33 -12.41 4.54 9.19
C ASP A 33 -13.71 5.25 9.63
N THR A 34 -13.91 5.37 10.93
CA THR A 34 -15.05 6.06 11.52
C THR A 34 -14.83 7.57 11.70
N ILE A 35 -13.63 8.07 11.39
CA ILE A 35 -13.28 9.48 11.54
C ILE A 35 -13.65 10.25 10.27
N ASN A 36 -13.22 9.74 9.12
CA ASN A 36 -13.40 10.41 7.82
C ASN A 36 -14.64 9.90 7.07
N CYS A 37 -15.06 8.65 7.32
CA CYS A 37 -16.28 8.08 6.76
C CYS A 37 -17.46 8.37 7.69
N LYS A 38 -18.38 9.20 7.25
CA LYS A 38 -19.58 9.61 8.02
C LYS A 38 -20.78 9.58 7.13
N ASP A 39 -21.80 8.85 7.54
CA ASP A 39 -23.09 8.85 6.91
C ASP A 39 -23.90 10.09 7.36
N ILE A 40 -23.97 11.08 6.49
CA ILE A 40 -24.75 12.31 6.73
C ILE A 40 -26.14 12.08 6.17
N ASP A 41 -27.17 12.25 7.01
CA ASP A 41 -28.59 12.03 6.66
C ASP A 41 -28.98 10.55 6.43
N ASN A 42 -28.13 9.59 6.82
CA ASN A 42 -28.39 8.15 6.80
C ASN A 42 -28.80 7.53 5.44
N PRO A 43 -28.23 7.95 4.29
CA PRO A 43 -28.42 7.27 3.02
C PRO A 43 -27.59 6.00 2.86
N GLY A 44 -26.65 5.73 3.81
CA GLY A 44 -25.55 4.81 3.65
C GLY A 44 -24.35 5.46 2.95
N GLU A 45 -23.16 5.00 3.25
CA GLU A 45 -21.93 5.59 2.72
C GLU A 45 -20.88 4.52 2.43
N ILE A 46 -20.11 4.71 1.38
CA ILE A 46 -18.96 3.90 1.02
C ILE A 46 -17.75 4.83 0.91
N CYS A 47 -16.75 4.64 1.75
CA CYS A 47 -15.58 5.52 1.78
C CYS A 47 -14.26 4.75 1.69
N PRO A 48 -13.21 5.40 1.15
CA PRO A 48 -13.23 6.69 0.45
C PRO A 48 -13.70 6.54 -1.00
N ASP A 49 -14.18 7.60 -1.64
CA ASP A 49 -14.54 7.63 -3.07
C ASP A 49 -13.36 7.27 -3.97
N SER A 50 -12.17 7.71 -3.59
CA SER A 50 -10.92 7.35 -4.27
C SER A 50 -9.92 6.77 -3.28
N LEU A 51 -9.54 5.54 -3.53
CA LEU A 51 -8.48 4.89 -2.80
C LEU A 51 -7.10 5.48 -3.16
N PRO A 52 -6.11 5.43 -2.25
CA PRO A 52 -4.74 5.80 -2.58
C PRO A 52 -4.26 5.11 -3.85
N ALA A 53 -3.49 5.84 -4.67
CA ALA A 53 -2.99 5.28 -5.91
C ALA A 53 -2.09 4.07 -5.64
N ALA A 54 -2.39 2.95 -6.28
CA ALA A 54 -1.54 1.78 -6.31
C ALA A 54 -0.43 1.95 -7.36
N MET A 55 0.64 1.16 -7.26
CA MET A 55 1.70 1.09 -8.26
C MET A 55 1.81 -0.34 -8.77
N GLU A 56 1.84 -0.50 -10.08
CA GLU A 56 2.03 -1.80 -10.72
C GLU A 56 3.30 -2.51 -10.22
N GLY A 57 3.17 -3.79 -9.84
CA GLY A 57 4.27 -4.59 -9.30
C GLY A 57 4.62 -4.32 -7.84
N VAL A 58 3.92 -3.42 -7.13
CA VAL A 58 4.15 -3.10 -5.72
C VAL A 58 3.00 -3.63 -4.87
N PRO A 59 3.26 -4.30 -3.74
CA PRO A 59 2.21 -4.72 -2.83
C PRO A 59 1.34 -3.55 -2.39
N TYR A 60 0.04 -3.75 -2.42
CA TYR A 60 -1.00 -2.79 -2.08
C TYR A 60 -1.91 -3.39 -1.00
N GLU A 61 -2.25 -2.57 -0.02
CA GLU A 61 -3.16 -2.94 1.06
C GLU A 61 -3.94 -1.69 1.48
N GLU A 62 -5.25 -1.71 1.26
CA GLU A 62 -6.16 -0.61 1.62
C GLU A 62 -7.51 -1.16 2.08
N ILE A 63 -8.30 -0.30 2.70
CA ILE A 63 -9.63 -0.66 3.20
C ILE A 63 -10.70 0.23 2.58
N ILE A 64 -11.89 -0.36 2.39
CA ILE A 64 -13.14 0.34 2.11
C ILE A 64 -13.99 0.25 3.37
N THR A 65 -14.50 1.38 3.84
CA THR A 65 -15.46 1.47 4.93
C THR A 65 -16.86 1.56 4.35
N ILE A 66 -17.78 0.74 4.86
CA ILE A 66 -19.17 0.69 4.42
C ILE A 66 -20.08 0.97 5.61
N ILE A 67 -20.91 2.00 5.49
CA ILE A 67 -21.96 2.33 6.45
C ILE A 67 -23.29 1.92 5.81
N THR A 68 -24.01 1.02 6.48
CA THR A 68 -25.26 0.48 5.96
C THR A 68 -26.42 1.44 6.25
N PRO A 69 -27.21 1.86 5.23
CA PRO A 69 -28.34 2.73 5.44
C PRO A 69 -29.45 2.03 6.25
N GLY A 70 -30.23 2.82 6.97
CA GLY A 70 -31.39 2.32 7.73
C GLY A 70 -32.63 2.04 6.87
N SER A 71 -32.72 2.67 5.68
CA SER A 71 -33.86 2.52 4.76
C SER A 71 -33.41 2.63 3.30
N ALA A 72 -34.20 2.09 2.42
CA ALA A 72 -34.05 2.22 0.96
C ALA A 72 -35.37 2.61 0.30
N SER A 73 -35.29 3.39 -0.80
CA SER A 73 -36.44 3.73 -1.61
C SER A 73 -36.69 2.69 -2.70
N ILE A 74 -37.86 2.08 -2.71
CA ILE A 74 -38.31 1.15 -3.74
C ILE A 74 -39.47 1.84 -4.51
N GLY A 75 -39.11 2.54 -5.59
CA GLY A 75 -40.06 3.44 -6.25
C GLY A 75 -40.45 4.59 -5.31
N GLU A 76 -41.77 4.73 -5.02
CA GLU A 76 -42.28 5.76 -4.09
C GLU A 76 -42.37 5.29 -2.62
N ILE A 77 -41.99 4.04 -2.34
CA ILE A 77 -42.12 3.44 -1.01
C ILE A 77 -40.73 3.42 -0.35
N SER A 78 -40.67 3.97 0.87
CA SER A 78 -39.49 3.77 1.73
C SER A 78 -39.67 2.46 2.51
N ALA A 79 -38.65 1.57 2.43
CA ALA A 79 -38.63 0.33 3.14
C ALA A 79 -37.43 0.29 4.12
N GLU A 80 -37.66 -0.24 5.32
CA GLU A 80 -36.63 -0.43 6.32
C GLU A 80 -35.68 -1.54 5.86
N ILE A 81 -34.37 -1.26 5.84
CA ILE A 81 -33.34 -2.28 5.56
C ILE A 81 -33.15 -3.14 6.81
N VAL A 82 -33.25 -4.45 6.62
CA VAL A 82 -32.95 -5.44 7.67
C VAL A 82 -31.47 -5.77 7.66
N LYS A 83 -30.90 -5.95 6.47
CA LYS A 83 -29.47 -6.18 6.21
C LYS A 83 -29.14 -6.03 4.74
N LEU A 84 -27.87 -5.78 4.43
CA LEU A 84 -27.30 -5.95 3.10
C LEU A 84 -26.38 -7.16 3.11
N ARG A 85 -26.45 -8.02 2.11
CA ARG A 85 -25.48 -9.10 1.89
C ARG A 85 -24.48 -8.65 0.83
N LEU A 86 -23.19 -8.66 1.16
CA LEU A 86 -22.12 -8.44 0.18
C LEU A 86 -21.93 -9.70 -0.66
N ASP A 87 -22.30 -9.65 -1.92
CA ASP A 87 -22.19 -10.78 -2.84
C ASP A 87 -20.77 -10.84 -3.43
N THR A 88 -20.31 -9.75 -4.06
CA THR A 88 -18.99 -9.69 -4.70
C THR A 88 -18.51 -8.26 -4.90
N ILE A 89 -17.21 -8.11 -5.16
CA ILE A 89 -16.63 -6.90 -5.72
C ILE A 89 -15.94 -7.29 -7.02
N VAL A 90 -16.37 -6.68 -8.12
CA VAL A 90 -15.86 -6.93 -9.46
C VAL A 90 -15.01 -5.75 -9.95
N ASN A 91 -14.35 -5.93 -11.08
CA ASN A 91 -13.48 -4.93 -11.71
C ASN A 91 -12.31 -4.45 -10.82
N LEU A 92 -11.85 -5.32 -9.92
CA LEU A 92 -10.60 -5.10 -9.19
C LEU A 92 -9.42 -5.09 -10.17
N PRO A 93 -8.35 -4.29 -9.91
CA PRO A 93 -7.11 -4.42 -10.67
C PRO A 93 -6.62 -5.87 -10.65
N PRO A 94 -6.16 -6.43 -11.78
CA PRO A 94 -5.56 -7.75 -11.79
C PRO A 94 -4.45 -7.89 -10.74
N GLY A 95 -4.49 -8.95 -9.93
CA GLY A 95 -3.58 -9.17 -8.82
C GLY A 95 -4.04 -8.61 -7.47
N ILE A 96 -5.15 -7.86 -7.42
CA ILE A 96 -5.82 -7.42 -6.19
C ILE A 96 -7.02 -8.32 -5.90
N VAL A 97 -7.18 -8.67 -4.62
CA VAL A 97 -8.34 -9.42 -4.11
C VAL A 97 -8.99 -8.67 -2.96
N PHE A 98 -10.26 -8.94 -2.70
CA PHE A 98 -10.94 -8.41 -1.53
C PHE A 98 -11.18 -9.49 -0.47
N SER A 99 -11.24 -9.06 0.78
CA SER A 99 -11.60 -9.86 1.93
C SER A 99 -12.50 -9.07 2.87
N SER A 100 -13.51 -9.70 3.44
CA SER A 100 -14.38 -9.11 4.45
C SER A 100 -14.64 -10.13 5.56
N GLU A 101 -14.55 -9.68 6.82
CA GLU A 101 -14.91 -10.52 7.98
C GLU A 101 -16.40 -10.82 8.04
N HIS A 102 -17.20 -9.89 7.53
CA HIS A 102 -18.66 -9.99 7.49
C HIS A 102 -19.14 -10.04 6.03
N ARG A 103 -20.12 -10.90 5.79
CA ARG A 103 -20.86 -10.95 4.52
C ARG A 103 -22.23 -10.29 4.62
N GLU A 104 -22.70 -10.06 5.83
CA GLU A 104 -23.97 -9.41 6.14
C GLU A 104 -23.71 -8.13 6.93
N PHE A 105 -24.25 -7.04 6.43
CA PHE A 105 -24.10 -5.70 6.96
C PHE A 105 -25.45 -5.23 7.47
N PHE A 106 -25.54 -4.90 8.74
CA PHE A 106 -26.75 -4.48 9.40
C PHE A 106 -26.80 -2.94 9.48
N PRO A 107 -28.01 -2.33 9.50
CA PRO A 107 -28.17 -0.88 9.69
C PRO A 107 -27.46 -0.37 10.95
N ASP A 108 -27.14 0.93 10.95
CA ASP A 108 -26.50 1.64 12.05
C ASP A 108 -25.14 1.03 12.50
N SER A 109 -24.52 0.28 11.60
CA SER A 109 -23.22 -0.37 11.86
C SER A 109 -22.23 -0.04 10.75
N VAL A 110 -20.94 -0.03 11.11
CA VAL A 110 -19.83 0.30 10.21
C VAL A 110 -19.04 -0.98 9.96
N TYR A 111 -18.81 -1.26 8.71
CA TYR A 111 -18.07 -2.44 8.26
C TYR A 111 -16.86 -2.04 7.43
N CYS A 112 -15.91 -2.95 7.31
CA CYS A 112 -14.82 -2.75 6.40
C CYS A 112 -14.58 -3.96 5.49
N VAL A 113 -14.04 -3.67 4.32
CA VAL A 113 -13.56 -4.63 3.33
C VAL A 113 -12.11 -4.30 3.04
N SER A 114 -11.22 -5.28 3.19
CA SER A 114 -9.81 -5.15 2.83
C SER A 114 -9.62 -5.45 1.36
N LEU A 115 -8.77 -4.66 0.72
CA LEU A 115 -8.25 -4.88 -0.62
C LEU A 115 -6.76 -5.13 -0.51
N SER A 116 -6.27 -6.26 -1.00
CA SER A 116 -4.85 -6.59 -0.88
C SER A 116 -4.34 -7.36 -2.10
N GLY A 117 -3.05 -7.23 -2.37
CA GLY A 117 -2.37 -7.93 -3.46
C GLY A 117 -1.32 -7.09 -4.14
N THR A 118 -0.89 -7.51 -5.32
CA THR A 118 0.09 -6.79 -6.14
C THR A 118 -0.51 -6.60 -7.53
N PRO A 119 -0.91 -5.38 -7.90
CA PRO A 119 -1.52 -5.14 -9.20
C PRO A 119 -0.52 -5.39 -10.33
N THR A 120 -0.96 -6.05 -11.39
CA THR A 120 -0.14 -6.40 -12.56
C THR A 120 -0.37 -5.49 -13.76
N ASP A 121 -1.44 -4.71 -13.75
CA ASP A 121 -1.83 -3.83 -14.85
C ASP A 121 -2.11 -2.42 -14.33
N SER A 122 -1.67 -1.42 -15.08
CA SER A 122 -1.94 -0.01 -14.80
C SER A 122 -3.27 0.43 -15.43
N GLY A 123 -3.91 1.42 -14.81
CA GLY A 123 -5.19 1.96 -15.27
C GLY A 123 -6.03 2.52 -14.13
N THR A 124 -7.25 2.97 -14.46
CA THR A 124 -8.25 3.35 -13.48
C THR A 124 -9.36 2.31 -13.47
N PHE A 125 -9.59 1.71 -12.31
CA PHE A 125 -10.54 0.61 -12.11
C PHE A 125 -11.65 1.10 -11.19
N TYR A 126 -12.86 1.29 -11.72
CA TYR A 126 -14.06 1.55 -10.94
C TYR A 126 -14.60 0.24 -10.41
N LEU A 127 -14.67 0.12 -9.09
CA LEU A 127 -15.04 -1.13 -8.43
C LEU A 127 -16.56 -1.31 -8.48
N GLY A 128 -17.01 -2.46 -8.94
CA GLY A 128 -18.45 -2.81 -8.90
C GLY A 128 -18.77 -3.58 -7.62
N ILE A 129 -19.30 -2.89 -6.62
CA ILE A 129 -19.70 -3.47 -5.33
C ILE A 129 -21.13 -3.98 -5.46
N THR A 130 -21.30 -5.30 -5.43
CA THR A 130 -22.63 -5.93 -5.57
C THR A 130 -23.15 -6.38 -4.23
N VAL A 131 -24.32 -5.88 -3.87
CA VAL A 131 -25.02 -6.24 -2.62
C VAL A 131 -26.45 -6.70 -2.91
N THR A 132 -26.96 -7.60 -2.07
CA THR A 132 -28.38 -8.00 -2.05
C THR A 132 -29.05 -7.42 -0.81
N PRO A 133 -30.00 -6.49 -0.97
CA PRO A 133 -30.75 -5.93 0.15
C PRO A 133 -31.84 -6.87 0.67
N TYR A 134 -32.02 -6.91 1.97
CA TYR A 134 -33.14 -7.52 2.67
C TYR A 134 -33.91 -6.41 3.37
N VAL A 135 -35.16 -6.22 3.02
CA VAL A 135 -36.00 -5.14 3.54
C VAL A 135 -37.23 -5.67 4.23
N LYS A 136 -37.83 -4.85 5.10
CA LYS A 136 -39.06 -5.17 5.80
C LYS A 136 -40.26 -4.57 5.02
N LEU A 137 -41.09 -5.44 4.48
CA LEU A 137 -42.31 -5.08 3.80
C LEU A 137 -43.51 -5.80 4.43
N LEU A 138 -44.54 -5.04 4.84
CA LEU A 138 -45.78 -5.58 5.44
C LEU A 138 -45.50 -6.58 6.61
N GLY A 139 -44.48 -6.29 7.39
CA GLY A 139 -44.10 -7.14 8.55
C GLY A 139 -43.23 -8.36 8.24
N SER A 140 -42.94 -8.64 6.96
CA SER A 140 -42.09 -9.75 6.52
C SER A 140 -40.78 -9.24 5.95
N THR A 141 -39.70 -10.01 6.13
CA THR A 141 -38.42 -9.73 5.46
C THR A 141 -38.45 -10.27 4.02
N VAL A 142 -38.16 -9.40 3.08
CA VAL A 142 -38.15 -9.70 1.63
C VAL A 142 -36.74 -9.45 1.09
N GLU A 143 -36.23 -10.39 0.32
CA GLU A 143 -34.99 -10.25 -0.45
C GLU A 143 -35.29 -9.48 -1.75
N LEU A 144 -34.54 -8.40 -2.00
CA LEU A 144 -34.62 -7.64 -3.24
C LEU A 144 -33.59 -8.14 -4.26
N PRO A 145 -33.76 -7.82 -5.55
CA PRO A 145 -32.73 -8.09 -6.55
C PRO A 145 -31.39 -7.47 -6.14
N ALA A 146 -30.30 -8.17 -6.46
CA ALA A 146 -28.96 -7.67 -6.24
C ALA A 146 -28.73 -6.35 -7.00
N MET A 147 -28.04 -5.42 -6.37
CA MET A 147 -27.71 -4.09 -6.88
C MET A 147 -26.19 -3.95 -6.92
N THR A 148 -25.69 -3.30 -7.96
CA THR A 148 -24.26 -3.01 -8.10
C THR A 148 -24.05 -1.52 -8.11
N ASP A 149 -23.17 -1.04 -7.21
CA ASP A 149 -22.60 0.29 -7.28
C ASP A 149 -21.23 0.18 -7.96
N ASP A 150 -21.10 0.81 -9.13
CA ASP A 150 -19.89 0.81 -9.95
C ASP A 150 -19.33 2.23 -10.16
N THR A 151 -19.79 3.18 -9.35
CA THR A 151 -19.47 4.61 -9.47
C THR A 151 -18.79 5.21 -8.25
N SER A 152 -19.04 4.66 -7.05
CA SER A 152 -18.63 5.29 -5.80
C SER A 152 -17.15 5.13 -5.47
N VAL A 153 -16.51 4.03 -5.85
CA VAL A 153 -15.11 3.75 -5.46
C VAL A 153 -14.26 3.36 -6.66
N TYR A 154 -13.08 3.95 -6.76
CA TYR A 154 -12.10 3.53 -7.78
C TYR A 154 -10.67 3.42 -7.22
N ILE A 155 -9.86 2.59 -7.90
CA ILE A 155 -8.40 2.48 -7.70
C ILE A 155 -7.71 2.95 -8.97
N ARG A 156 -6.77 3.88 -8.83
CA ARG A 156 -5.84 4.23 -9.89
C ARG A 156 -4.54 3.47 -9.69
N VAL A 157 -4.22 2.57 -10.60
CA VAL A 157 -2.93 1.89 -10.66
C VAL A 157 -2.03 2.66 -11.60
N GLU A 158 -0.97 3.22 -11.05
CA GLU A 158 0.02 3.96 -11.83
C GLU A 158 1.06 2.97 -12.38
N HIS A 159 1.41 3.18 -13.65
CA HIS A 159 2.60 2.54 -14.19
C HIS A 159 3.80 3.09 -13.42
N PRO A 160 4.74 2.27 -12.98
CA PRO A 160 5.98 2.82 -12.49
C PRO A 160 6.53 3.70 -13.61
N SER A 161 6.32 5.00 -13.49
CA SER A 161 6.96 5.96 -14.40
C SER A 161 8.39 5.53 -14.48
N ALA A 162 8.95 5.37 -15.70
CA ALA A 162 10.24 4.77 -15.94
C ALA A 162 11.42 5.57 -15.39
N SER A 163 11.39 5.80 -14.07
CA SER A 163 12.51 5.55 -13.20
C SER A 163 12.47 4.05 -12.96
N LYS A 164 12.59 3.30 -14.08
CA LYS A 164 12.80 1.90 -14.08
C LYS A 164 13.83 1.63 -12.99
N LEU A 165 13.41 0.97 -11.89
CA LEU A 165 14.31 0.05 -11.25
C LEU A 165 14.65 -0.97 -12.33
N ILE A 166 15.54 -0.55 -13.26
CA ILE A 166 16.20 -1.49 -14.11
C ILE A 166 16.94 -2.32 -13.08
N GLU A 167 16.49 -3.53 -12.82
CA GLU A 167 17.33 -4.60 -12.31
C GLU A 167 18.45 -4.81 -13.32
N ASN A 168 19.31 -3.81 -13.42
CA ASN A 168 20.47 -3.81 -14.26
C ASN A 168 21.59 -4.44 -13.47
N ASN A 169 21.60 -5.80 -13.44
CA ASN A 169 22.78 -6.55 -13.07
C ASN A 169 23.57 -5.94 -11.90
N GLY A 170 22.87 -5.68 -10.76
CA GLY A 170 23.50 -5.21 -9.54
C GLY A 170 23.94 -3.75 -9.51
N PHE A 171 23.34 -2.86 -10.29
CA PHE A 171 23.46 -1.41 -10.15
C PHE A 171 22.08 -0.79 -9.95
N SER A 172 21.80 -0.24 -8.76
CA SER A 172 20.50 0.35 -8.39
C SER A 172 20.68 1.56 -7.50
N LEU A 173 19.69 2.48 -7.50
CA LEU A 173 19.64 3.59 -6.55
C LEU A 173 19.14 3.12 -5.19
N ILE A 174 19.67 3.78 -4.15
CA ILE A 174 19.14 3.78 -2.79
C ILE A 174 18.52 5.16 -2.56
N ALA A 175 17.42 5.22 -1.82
CA ALA A 175 16.77 6.48 -1.51
C ALA A 175 17.77 7.51 -0.93
N SER A 176 17.74 8.72 -1.48
CA SER A 176 18.55 9.84 -0.96
C SER A 176 18.04 10.24 0.42
N TYR A 177 18.95 10.42 1.38
CA TYR A 177 18.56 10.74 2.74
C TYR A 177 19.53 11.74 3.41
N PRO A 178 18.99 12.76 4.12
CA PRO A 178 17.58 13.19 4.13
C PRO A 178 17.12 13.71 2.76
N ASN A 179 15.83 13.53 2.42
CA ASN A 179 15.20 14.14 1.27
C ASN A 179 13.69 14.32 1.57
N PRO A 180 13.20 15.55 1.87
CA PRO A 180 13.89 16.85 1.71
C PRO A 180 15.11 17.04 2.61
N PHE A 181 16.06 17.88 2.19
CA PHE A 181 17.26 18.24 2.93
C PHE A 181 17.43 19.77 3.06
N GLN A 182 18.16 20.22 4.08
CA GLN A 182 18.47 21.64 4.30
C GLN A 182 19.86 22.00 3.82
N VAL A 183 20.89 21.33 4.31
CA VAL A 183 22.29 21.61 3.96
C VAL A 183 22.90 20.44 3.20
N ASN A 184 22.86 19.25 3.77
CA ASN A 184 23.52 18.07 3.22
C ASN A 184 22.53 16.92 3.00
N THR A 185 22.79 16.12 1.96
CA THR A 185 22.09 14.86 1.72
C THR A 185 23.08 13.82 1.20
N ARG A 186 22.69 12.56 1.22
CA ARG A 186 23.43 11.44 0.64
C ARG A 186 22.63 10.87 -0.53
N VAL A 187 23.31 10.71 -1.67
CA VAL A 187 22.76 10.00 -2.83
C VAL A 187 23.33 8.59 -2.80
N GLY A 188 22.48 7.61 -2.55
CA GLY A 188 22.86 6.22 -2.38
C GLY A 188 22.73 5.41 -3.66
N PHE A 189 23.61 4.44 -3.83
CA PHE A 189 23.53 3.44 -4.88
C PHE A 189 24.13 2.10 -4.42
N ASN A 190 23.73 1.03 -5.08
CA ASN A 190 24.22 -0.32 -4.80
C ASN A 190 24.97 -0.87 -6.02
N LEU A 191 26.08 -1.56 -5.79
CA LEU A 191 26.87 -2.23 -6.81
C LEU A 191 27.05 -3.71 -6.47
N ASN A 192 27.07 -4.58 -7.48
CA ASN A 192 27.47 -5.98 -7.33
C ASN A 192 28.98 -6.19 -7.45
N THR A 193 29.67 -5.29 -8.16
CA THR A 193 31.12 -5.31 -8.36
C THR A 193 31.67 -3.88 -8.26
N PRO A 194 32.90 -3.69 -7.76
CA PRO A 194 33.54 -2.38 -7.73
C PRO A 194 33.61 -1.75 -9.13
N ASP A 195 33.29 -0.45 -9.23
CA ASP A 195 33.35 0.29 -10.49
C ASP A 195 33.45 1.81 -10.25
N GLU A 196 33.90 2.56 -11.26
CA GLU A 196 33.84 4.02 -11.25
C GLU A 196 32.40 4.49 -11.47
N ILE A 197 31.92 5.32 -10.56
CA ILE A 197 30.56 5.87 -10.57
C ILE A 197 30.63 7.40 -10.57
N GLU A 198 29.77 8.02 -11.38
CA GLU A 198 29.68 9.46 -11.53
C GLU A 198 28.32 9.95 -11.04
N LEU A 199 28.31 10.99 -10.21
CA LEU A 199 27.12 11.73 -9.80
C LEU A 199 27.12 13.08 -10.52
N VAL A 200 26.01 13.40 -11.18
CA VAL A 200 25.78 14.72 -11.78
C VAL A 200 24.45 15.26 -11.24
N VAL A 201 24.44 16.51 -10.76
CA VAL A 201 23.22 17.18 -10.27
C VAL A 201 22.92 18.38 -11.16
N PHE A 202 21.64 18.54 -11.49
CA PHE A 202 21.11 19.60 -12.34
C PHE A 202 20.03 20.40 -11.61
N ASN A 203 19.93 21.68 -11.95
CA ASN A 203 18.76 22.46 -11.58
C ASN A 203 17.60 22.20 -12.57
N MET A 204 16.43 22.80 -12.29
CA MET A 204 15.21 22.61 -13.09
C MET A 204 15.30 23.13 -14.53
N VAL A 205 16.27 24.00 -14.85
CA VAL A 205 16.54 24.46 -16.23
C VAL A 205 17.59 23.61 -16.93
N GLY A 206 17.98 22.47 -16.35
CA GLY A 206 18.93 21.54 -16.96
C GLY A 206 20.40 21.93 -16.83
N ARG A 207 20.73 23.02 -16.11
CA ARG A 207 22.13 23.40 -15.90
C ARG A 207 22.77 22.50 -14.86
N ARG A 208 23.92 21.90 -15.20
CA ARG A 208 24.73 21.12 -14.25
C ARG A 208 25.28 22.03 -13.16
N ILE A 209 25.02 21.68 -11.91
CA ILE A 209 25.44 22.42 -10.72
C ILE A 209 26.45 21.67 -9.85
N TYR A 210 26.52 20.33 -10.04
CA TYR A 210 27.46 19.48 -9.30
C TYR A 210 27.89 18.29 -10.14
N HIS A 211 29.13 17.85 -9.94
CA HIS A 211 29.68 16.67 -10.59
C HIS A 211 30.79 16.08 -9.71
N GLU A 212 30.71 14.79 -9.45
CA GLU A 212 31.70 14.03 -8.68
C GLU A 212 31.84 12.64 -9.25
N LYS A 213 33.06 12.09 -9.22
CA LYS A 213 33.36 10.69 -9.52
C LYS A 213 33.96 10.01 -8.31
N MET A 214 33.60 8.76 -8.09
CA MET A 214 34.16 7.93 -7.05
C MET A 214 34.28 6.49 -7.50
N MET A 215 35.26 5.77 -6.92
CA MET A 215 35.32 4.31 -7.03
C MET A 215 34.36 3.72 -5.99
N GLY A 216 33.28 3.10 -6.44
CA GLY A 216 32.33 2.40 -5.58
C GLY A 216 32.79 0.97 -5.27
N SER A 217 32.55 0.49 -4.06
CA SER A 217 32.76 -0.90 -3.64
C SER A 217 31.53 -1.75 -3.92
N SER A 218 31.68 -3.08 -3.90
CA SER A 218 30.51 -3.97 -3.90
C SER A 218 29.64 -3.71 -2.67
N GLY A 219 28.30 -3.66 -2.87
CA GLY A 219 27.31 -3.30 -1.85
C GLY A 219 26.89 -1.83 -1.91
N LYS A 220 26.48 -1.29 -0.78
CA LYS A 220 25.92 0.07 -0.63
C LYS A 220 27.03 1.13 -0.62
N ASN A 221 26.87 2.15 -1.46
CA ASN A 221 27.77 3.30 -1.58
C ASN A 221 26.96 4.60 -1.51
N TYR A 222 27.62 5.73 -1.20
CA TYR A 222 26.95 7.01 -1.03
C TYR A 222 27.87 8.16 -1.48
N PHE A 223 27.35 9.03 -2.34
CA PHE A 223 27.88 10.38 -2.52
C PHE A 223 27.37 11.29 -1.42
N LYS A 224 28.23 12.18 -0.92
CA LYS A 224 27.83 13.26 -0.01
C LYS A 224 27.59 14.52 -0.83
N PHE A 225 26.38 15.01 -0.86
CA PHE A 225 26.03 16.22 -1.60
C PHE A 225 25.71 17.35 -0.63
N SER A 226 26.43 18.48 -0.78
CA SER A 226 26.12 19.74 -0.09
C SER A 226 25.36 20.66 -1.03
N GLY A 227 24.23 21.16 -0.55
CA GLY A 227 23.46 22.19 -1.20
C GLY A 227 23.45 23.51 -0.39
N GLU A 228 24.47 23.76 0.42
CA GLU A 228 24.53 24.93 1.31
C GLU A 228 24.28 26.25 0.55
N ASP A 229 24.93 26.42 -0.59
CA ASP A 229 24.82 27.63 -1.42
C ASP A 229 23.69 27.56 -2.45
N LEU A 230 22.84 26.52 -2.40
CA LEU A 230 21.78 26.34 -3.38
C LEU A 230 20.45 26.91 -2.89
N PRO A 231 19.65 27.54 -3.74
CA PRO A 231 18.28 27.93 -3.42
C PRO A 231 17.42 26.73 -3.04
N SER A 232 16.40 26.97 -2.21
CA SER A 232 15.35 25.95 -1.96
C SER A 232 14.65 25.62 -3.29
N GLY A 233 14.38 24.33 -3.50
CA GLY A 233 13.76 23.88 -4.75
C GLY A 233 14.03 22.42 -5.08
N ILE A 234 13.66 22.04 -6.29
CA ILE A 234 13.86 20.69 -6.84
C ILE A 234 15.13 20.67 -7.68
N TYR A 235 15.90 19.60 -7.49
CA TYR A 235 17.11 19.28 -8.25
C TYR A 235 17.00 17.86 -8.78
N LEU A 236 17.45 17.66 -10.02
CA LEU A 236 17.52 16.34 -10.63
C LEU A 236 18.95 15.84 -10.55
N TYR A 237 19.13 14.56 -10.31
CA TYR A 237 20.45 13.97 -10.35
C TYR A 237 20.48 12.70 -11.20
N THR A 238 21.66 12.43 -11.73
CA THR A 238 21.98 11.19 -12.43
C THR A 238 23.15 10.51 -11.75
N VAL A 239 23.06 9.18 -11.57
CA VAL A 239 24.17 8.32 -11.17
C VAL A 239 24.52 7.46 -12.37
N VAL A 240 25.77 7.53 -12.83
CA VAL A 240 26.24 6.91 -14.07
C VAL A 240 27.27 5.83 -13.77
N ARG A 241 27.09 4.67 -14.39
CA ARG A 241 28.05 3.55 -14.42
C ARG A 241 28.30 3.13 -15.86
N GLY A 242 29.39 3.56 -16.45
CA GLY A 242 29.67 3.33 -17.86
C GLY A 242 28.55 3.89 -18.76
N LYS A 243 27.79 3.02 -19.46
CA LYS A 243 26.64 3.40 -20.28
C LYS A 243 25.30 3.40 -19.54
N LYS A 244 25.29 2.97 -18.29
CA LYS A 244 24.07 2.90 -17.49
C LYS A 244 23.87 4.18 -16.72
N VAL A 245 22.64 4.72 -16.74
CA VAL A 245 22.25 5.97 -16.09
C VAL A 245 21.03 5.72 -15.23
N LEU A 246 21.12 6.10 -13.97
CA LEU A 246 20.00 6.07 -13.01
C LEU A 246 19.69 7.52 -12.61
N ASN A 247 18.42 7.88 -12.57
CA ASN A 247 17.96 9.24 -12.30
C ASN A 247 17.18 9.32 -11.01
N GLY A 248 17.29 10.45 -10.32
CA GLY A 248 16.53 10.71 -9.12
C GLY A 248 16.28 12.21 -8.90
N LYS A 249 15.57 12.51 -7.81
CA LYS A 249 15.17 13.87 -7.42
C LYS A 249 15.62 14.18 -6.00
N LEU A 250 16.17 15.38 -5.80
CA LEU A 250 16.45 15.97 -4.50
C LEU A 250 15.53 17.17 -4.28
N VAL A 251 15.04 17.31 -3.07
CA VAL A 251 14.22 18.45 -2.65
C VAL A 251 14.97 19.19 -1.55
N LYS A 252 15.41 20.43 -1.84
CA LYS A 252 16.01 21.32 -0.85
C LYS A 252 14.93 22.15 -0.19
N SER A 253 14.78 21.99 1.12
CA SER A 253 13.94 22.85 1.95
C SER A 253 14.70 24.10 2.41
N ARG A 254 13.98 25.00 3.02
CA ARG A 254 14.55 26.20 3.67
C ARG A 254 15.28 25.80 4.93
#